data_2cde683637544719f51b9139fdfe3329
#
_entry.id   2cde683637544719f51b9139fdfe3329
#
_cell.length_a   1.000
_cell.length_b   1.000
_cell.length_c   1.000
_cell.angle_alpha   90.00
_cell.angle_beta   90.00
_cell.angle_gamma   90.00
#
_symmetry.space_group_name_H-M   'P 1'
#
loop_
_entity.id
_entity.type
_entity.pdbx_description
1 polymer ?
#
loop_
_entity_poly.entity_id
_entity_poly.type
_entity_poly.pdbx_seq_one_letter_code
_entity_poly.pdbx_strand_id
1 'polypeptide(L)'
;SKVHVIFVPSYLDDRDGIFDKSYYELLVGMDLTLFPSYYEPWGYTPLESIAFSVPTVTTTLAGFGLWIDRREEHPGVAVLCREDGNDDEVASALADAVLRFSQLDAARVEEMRRAAGVLSKEALWSRLFEAYEEAYALALDNADVRMNHVASNATPLPEQQVKLVHQALRPERPEWNR
;
A
#
# COMPACT_ATOMS: atom_id res chain seq x y z
N SER A 1 29.76 -19.99 -6.21
CA SER A 1 29.65 -19.02 -5.08
C SER A 1 28.74 -19.62 -4.03
N LYS A 2 29.05 -19.35 -2.75
CA LYS A 2 28.18 -19.81 -1.65
C LYS A 2 27.13 -18.73 -1.38
N VAL A 3 25.87 -19.16 -1.29
CA VAL A 3 24.78 -18.32 -0.80
C VAL A 3 24.83 -18.33 0.73
N HIS A 4 24.79 -17.16 1.34
CA HIS A 4 24.69 -17.01 2.78
C HIS A 4 23.25 -16.59 3.11
N VAL A 5 22.62 -17.33 4.04
CA VAL A 5 21.28 -17.03 4.52
C VAL A 5 21.39 -16.62 5.98
N ILE A 6 20.88 -15.44 6.31
CA ILE A 6 20.81 -14.94 7.70
C ILE A 6 19.34 -14.86 8.06
N PHE A 7 18.93 -15.64 9.06
CA PHE A 7 17.58 -15.60 9.59
C PHE A 7 17.54 -14.73 10.85
N VAL A 8 16.66 -13.73 10.84
CA VAL A 8 16.44 -12.83 11.97
C VAL A 8 15.05 -13.07 12.51
N PRO A 9 14.88 -13.81 13.63
CA PRO A 9 13.58 -14.19 14.17
C PRO A 9 12.94 -13.10 15.03
N SER A 10 13.27 -11.86 14.81
CA SER A 10 12.85 -10.69 15.61
C SER A 10 12.55 -9.51 14.70
N TYR A 11 11.90 -8.49 15.26
CA TYR A 11 11.79 -7.20 14.59
C TYR A 11 13.16 -6.53 14.52
N LEU A 12 13.40 -5.82 13.42
CA LEU A 12 14.62 -5.03 13.20
C LEU A 12 14.45 -3.67 13.91
N ASP A 13 14.67 -3.66 15.21
CA ASP A 13 14.46 -2.52 16.11
C ASP A 13 15.76 -1.99 16.75
N ASP A 14 16.89 -2.22 16.10
CA ASP A 14 18.26 -1.89 16.53
C ASP A 14 18.82 -2.72 17.71
N ARG A 15 18.09 -3.74 18.19
CA ARG A 15 18.47 -4.59 19.34
C ARG A 15 18.19 -6.06 19.09
N ASP A 16 18.24 -6.47 17.84
CA ASP A 16 17.97 -7.86 17.44
C ASP A 16 19.11 -8.84 17.77
N GLY A 17 20.30 -8.33 18.12
CA GLY A 17 21.48 -9.14 18.45
C GLY A 17 22.15 -9.79 17.25
N ILE A 18 21.76 -9.44 16.02
CA ILE A 18 22.29 -9.96 14.77
C ILE A 18 22.87 -8.82 13.93
N PHE A 19 22.06 -7.84 13.59
CA PHE A 19 22.46 -6.65 12.86
C PHE A 19 22.59 -5.42 13.76
N ASP A 20 21.80 -5.34 14.82
CA ASP A 20 21.69 -4.19 15.73
C ASP A 20 21.50 -2.88 14.96
N LYS A 21 20.61 -2.94 13.97
CA LYS A 21 20.22 -1.87 13.07
C LYS A 21 18.72 -1.85 12.88
N SER A 22 18.16 -0.65 12.79
CA SER A 22 16.76 -0.50 12.44
C SER A 22 16.47 -0.99 11.00
N TYR A 23 15.23 -1.34 10.74
CA TYR A 23 14.77 -1.76 9.41
C TYR A 23 15.20 -0.78 8.30
N TYR A 24 15.03 0.52 8.53
CA TYR A 24 15.37 1.53 7.52
C TYR A 24 16.88 1.70 7.31
N GLU A 25 17.68 1.53 8.35
CA GLU A 25 19.13 1.54 8.19
C GLU A 25 19.62 0.35 7.36
N LEU A 26 19.00 -0.81 7.52
CA LEU A 26 19.32 -1.98 6.72
C LEU A 26 18.80 -1.82 5.29
N LEU A 27 17.57 -1.30 5.13
CA LEU A 27 16.92 -1.15 3.85
C LEU A 27 17.75 -0.33 2.86
N VAL A 28 18.38 0.76 3.32
CA VAL A 28 19.26 1.60 2.49
C VAL A 28 20.41 0.80 1.86
N GLY A 29 20.89 -0.23 2.55
CA GLY A 29 21.99 -1.10 2.12
C GLY A 29 21.56 -2.28 1.24
N MET A 30 20.27 -2.49 1.00
CA MET A 30 19.79 -3.60 0.19
C MET A 30 19.89 -3.29 -1.30
N ASP A 31 20.20 -4.30 -2.08
CA ASP A 31 20.21 -4.23 -3.55
C ASP A 31 18.84 -4.55 -4.15
N LEU A 32 18.12 -5.49 -3.54
CA LEU A 32 16.81 -5.95 -3.95
C LEU A 32 16.02 -6.38 -2.71
N THR A 33 14.72 -6.08 -2.69
CA THR A 33 13.81 -6.57 -1.65
C THR A 33 12.73 -7.48 -2.25
N LEU A 34 12.30 -8.47 -1.46
CA LEU A 34 11.31 -9.45 -1.88
C LEU A 34 10.17 -9.49 -0.85
N PHE A 35 8.96 -9.21 -1.31
CA PHE A 35 7.74 -9.22 -0.50
C PHE A 35 6.68 -10.14 -1.14
N PRO A 36 6.85 -11.46 -1.04
CA PRO A 36 5.94 -12.43 -1.66
C PRO A 36 4.68 -12.63 -0.83
N SER A 37 3.89 -11.56 -0.68
CA SER A 37 2.70 -11.55 0.17
C SER A 37 1.63 -12.51 -0.34
N TYR A 38 0.97 -13.21 0.60
CA TYR A 38 -0.26 -13.97 0.35
C TYR A 38 -1.51 -13.09 0.36
N TYR A 39 -1.52 -12.11 1.23
CA TYR A 39 -2.57 -11.11 1.30
C TYR A 39 -2.07 -9.88 2.05
N GLU A 40 -2.23 -8.74 1.43
CA GLU A 40 -1.93 -7.46 2.06
C GLU A 40 -2.86 -6.39 1.46
N PRO A 41 -3.69 -5.68 2.26
CA PRO A 41 -4.64 -4.70 1.72
C PRO A 41 -3.99 -3.63 0.85
N TRP A 42 -2.83 -3.15 1.22
CA TRP A 42 -2.01 -2.24 0.41
C TRP A 42 -0.60 -2.79 0.18
N GLY A 43 0.26 -2.81 1.19
CA GLY A 43 1.67 -3.17 1.08
C GLY A 43 2.56 -1.96 1.29
N TYR A 44 2.70 -1.53 2.54
CA TYR A 44 3.59 -0.42 2.88
C TYR A 44 5.05 -0.81 2.72
N THR A 45 5.44 -2.03 3.06
CA THR A 45 6.82 -2.50 2.97
C THR A 45 7.42 -2.42 1.57
N PRO A 46 6.76 -2.90 0.48
CA PRO A 46 7.27 -2.69 -0.86
C PRO A 46 7.27 -1.20 -1.28
N LEU A 47 6.29 -0.41 -0.84
CA LEU A 47 6.26 1.03 -1.11
C LEU A 47 7.41 1.77 -0.41
N GLU A 48 7.68 1.46 0.86
CA GLU A 48 8.82 1.99 1.61
C GLU A 48 10.14 1.62 0.94
N SER A 49 10.28 0.38 0.49
CA SER A 49 11.46 -0.07 -0.23
C SER A 49 11.76 0.80 -1.46
N ILE A 50 10.79 1.02 -2.32
CA ILE A 50 10.98 1.86 -3.50
C ILE A 50 11.15 3.35 -3.15
N ALA A 51 10.63 3.81 -2.02
CA ALA A 51 10.85 5.16 -1.52
C ALA A 51 12.33 5.39 -1.12
N PHE A 52 13.01 4.34 -0.67
CA PHE A 52 14.46 4.31 -0.45
C PHE A 52 15.25 3.95 -1.73
N SER A 53 14.60 3.95 -2.88
CA SER A 53 15.22 3.61 -4.17
C SER A 53 15.80 2.18 -4.20
N VAL A 54 15.17 1.25 -3.52
CA VAL A 54 15.53 -0.16 -3.57
C VAL A 54 14.56 -0.89 -4.50
N PRO A 55 15.04 -1.51 -5.59
CA PRO A 55 14.22 -2.33 -6.47
C PRO A 55 13.51 -3.45 -5.70
N THR A 56 12.28 -3.72 -6.05
CA THR A 56 11.38 -4.53 -5.23
C THR A 56 10.63 -5.56 -6.05
N VAL A 57 10.45 -6.76 -5.48
CA VAL A 57 9.53 -7.77 -6.00
C VAL A 57 8.36 -7.91 -5.04
N THR A 58 7.14 -7.86 -5.57
CA THR A 58 5.89 -8.05 -4.83
C THR A 58 4.94 -8.97 -5.59
N THR A 59 3.71 -9.16 -5.11
CA THR A 59 2.72 -10.04 -5.74
C THR A 59 1.41 -9.33 -6.03
N THR A 60 0.59 -9.93 -6.89
CA THR A 60 -0.78 -9.45 -7.19
C THR A 60 -1.75 -9.58 -6.01
N LEU A 61 -1.39 -10.28 -4.92
CA LEU A 61 -2.21 -10.37 -3.70
C LEU A 61 -1.93 -9.23 -2.70
N ALA A 62 -1.04 -8.32 -3.04
CA ALA A 62 -0.87 -7.04 -2.35
C ALA A 62 -1.53 -5.91 -3.17
N GLY A 63 -2.25 -5.01 -2.51
CA GLY A 63 -2.90 -3.87 -3.17
C GLY A 63 -1.90 -2.99 -3.93
N PHE A 64 -0.71 -2.77 -3.37
CA PHE A 64 0.40 -2.09 -4.05
C PHE A 64 0.83 -2.83 -5.32
N GLY A 65 0.95 -4.18 -5.26
CA GLY A 65 1.26 -4.98 -6.43
C GLY A 65 0.21 -4.85 -7.52
N LEU A 66 -1.08 -4.93 -7.18
CA LEU A 66 -2.18 -4.70 -8.13
C LEU A 66 -2.19 -3.28 -8.71
N TRP A 67 -1.81 -2.29 -7.91
CA TRP A 67 -1.71 -0.91 -8.36
C TRP A 67 -0.60 -0.72 -9.40
N ILE A 68 0.53 -1.43 -9.26
CA ILE A 68 1.62 -1.46 -10.23
C ILE A 68 1.21 -2.28 -11.47
N ASP A 69 0.65 -3.47 -11.30
CA ASP A 69 0.31 -4.40 -12.39
C ASP A 69 -0.68 -3.82 -13.41
N ARG A 70 -1.52 -2.87 -12.98
CA ARG A 70 -2.43 -2.12 -13.88
C ARG A 70 -1.75 -1.06 -14.73
N ARG A 71 -0.45 -0.86 -14.55
CA ARG A 71 0.37 0.11 -15.27
C ARG A 71 1.25 -0.63 -16.27
N GLU A 72 1.96 0.12 -17.09
CA GLU A 72 3.03 -0.45 -17.91
C GLU A 72 4.15 -1.00 -17.03
N GLU A 73 4.92 -1.95 -17.55
CA GLU A 73 6.07 -2.52 -16.85
C GLU A 73 6.96 -1.43 -16.26
N HIS A 74 7.29 -1.58 -14.99
CA HIS A 74 8.11 -0.60 -14.29
C HIS A 74 9.47 -1.19 -13.89
N PRO A 75 10.60 -0.63 -14.35
CA PRO A 75 11.93 -1.22 -14.13
C PRO A 75 12.29 -1.43 -12.66
N GLY A 76 11.77 -0.59 -11.76
CA GLY A 76 12.07 -0.64 -10.32
C GLY A 76 11.21 -1.61 -9.49
N VAL A 77 10.15 -2.19 -10.07
CA VAL A 77 9.25 -3.12 -9.37
C VAL A 77 8.87 -4.27 -10.28
N ALA A 78 9.03 -5.49 -9.80
CA ALA A 78 8.50 -6.69 -10.44
C ALA A 78 7.28 -7.19 -9.65
N VAL A 79 6.18 -7.43 -10.36
CA VAL A 79 4.96 -7.98 -9.77
C VAL A 79 4.80 -9.42 -10.24
N LEU A 80 4.68 -10.34 -9.29
CA LEU A 80 4.46 -11.76 -9.57
C LEU A 80 2.98 -12.07 -9.44
N CYS A 81 2.43 -12.75 -10.42
CA CYS A 81 1.07 -13.27 -10.35
C CYS A 81 1.01 -14.35 -9.26
N ARG A 82 0.21 -14.10 -8.21
CA ARG A 82 0.01 -15.05 -7.11
C ARG A 82 -1.46 -15.34 -6.94
N GLU A 83 -1.76 -16.62 -6.77
CA GLU A 83 -3.07 -17.18 -6.49
C GLU A 83 -2.96 -18.19 -5.35
N ASP A 84 -4.08 -18.67 -4.81
CA ASP A 84 -4.10 -19.57 -3.64
C ASP A 84 -3.39 -20.92 -3.86
N GLY A 85 -3.14 -21.32 -5.09
CA GLY A 85 -2.63 -22.65 -5.41
C GLY A 85 -1.34 -22.68 -6.24
N ASN A 86 -0.67 -21.54 -6.47
CA ASN A 86 0.49 -21.47 -7.38
C ASN A 86 1.83 -21.20 -6.66
N ASP A 87 2.02 -21.74 -5.46
CA ASP A 87 3.21 -21.47 -4.64
C ASP A 87 4.53 -21.86 -5.33
N ASP A 88 4.55 -23.00 -6.04
CA ASP A 88 5.76 -23.49 -6.73
C ASP A 88 6.13 -22.58 -7.90
N GLU A 89 5.16 -22.08 -8.65
CA GLU A 89 5.36 -21.12 -9.73
C GLU A 89 5.88 -19.78 -9.20
N VAL A 90 5.32 -19.30 -8.08
CA VAL A 90 5.78 -18.07 -7.42
C VAL A 90 7.21 -18.24 -6.90
N ALA A 91 7.54 -19.37 -6.28
CA ALA A 91 8.88 -19.66 -5.81
C ALA A 91 9.90 -19.69 -6.97
N SER A 92 9.52 -20.31 -8.10
CA SER A 92 10.35 -20.32 -9.31
C SER A 92 10.53 -18.92 -9.88
N ALA A 93 9.46 -18.14 -9.97
CA ALA A 93 9.50 -16.76 -10.48
C ALA A 93 10.34 -15.83 -9.58
N LEU A 94 10.29 -16.02 -8.25
CA LEU A 94 11.17 -15.32 -7.31
C LEU A 94 12.64 -15.67 -7.53
N ALA A 95 12.95 -16.96 -7.66
CA ALA A 95 14.33 -17.42 -7.93
C ALA A 95 14.85 -16.81 -9.25
N ASP A 96 14.04 -16.83 -10.29
CA ASP A 96 14.38 -16.24 -11.58
C ASP A 96 14.57 -14.71 -11.49
N ALA A 97 13.74 -14.00 -10.71
CA ALA A 97 13.89 -12.57 -10.50
C ALA A 97 15.24 -12.25 -9.82
N VAL A 98 15.58 -12.97 -8.74
CA VAL A 98 16.86 -12.83 -8.04
C VAL A 98 18.04 -13.15 -8.97
N LEU A 99 17.95 -14.24 -9.73
CA LEU A 99 19.00 -14.64 -10.65
C LEU A 99 19.23 -13.59 -11.74
N ARG A 100 18.16 -13.12 -12.38
CA ARG A 100 18.24 -12.04 -13.39
C ARG A 100 18.85 -10.78 -12.79
N PHE A 101 18.39 -10.36 -11.61
CA PHE A 101 18.92 -9.17 -10.92
C PHE A 101 20.42 -9.31 -10.64
N SER A 102 20.88 -10.49 -10.18
CA SER A 102 22.30 -10.73 -9.87
C SER A 102 23.23 -10.69 -11.09
N GLN A 103 22.68 -10.73 -12.30
CA GLN A 103 23.42 -10.67 -13.56
C GLN A 103 23.46 -9.27 -14.18
N LEU A 104 22.78 -8.30 -13.57
CA LEU A 104 22.75 -6.91 -14.06
C LEU A 104 24.09 -6.23 -13.81
N ASP A 105 24.45 -5.34 -14.70
CA ASP A 105 25.54 -4.40 -14.48
C ASP A 105 25.13 -3.24 -13.56
N ALA A 106 26.11 -2.52 -13.06
CA ALA A 106 25.90 -1.40 -12.15
C ALA A 106 25.03 -0.29 -12.76
N ALA A 107 25.12 -0.06 -14.06
CA ALA A 107 24.34 0.98 -14.74
C ALA A 107 22.85 0.63 -14.76
N ARG A 108 22.54 -0.64 -15.01
CA ARG A 108 21.15 -1.13 -15.01
C ARG A 108 20.54 -1.15 -13.60
N VAL A 109 21.33 -1.56 -12.60
CA VAL A 109 20.90 -1.49 -11.19
C VAL A 109 20.59 -0.04 -10.80
N GLU A 110 21.43 0.91 -11.17
CA GLU A 110 21.22 2.33 -10.88
C GLU A 110 19.98 2.90 -11.61
N GLU A 111 19.72 2.45 -12.83
CA GLU A 111 18.49 2.80 -13.54
C GLU A 111 17.25 2.29 -12.79
N MET A 112 17.27 1.02 -12.34
CA MET A 112 16.18 0.43 -11.56
C MET A 112 15.97 1.18 -10.24
N ARG A 113 17.03 1.54 -9.53
CA ARG A 113 16.98 2.33 -8.30
C ARG A 113 16.30 3.69 -8.53
N ARG A 114 16.70 4.40 -9.58
CA ARG A 114 16.09 5.69 -9.93
C ARG A 114 14.62 5.54 -10.31
N ALA A 115 14.29 4.53 -11.09
CA ALA A 115 12.91 4.25 -11.47
C ALA A 115 12.04 3.95 -10.24
N ALA A 116 12.51 3.12 -9.29
CA ALA A 116 11.83 2.83 -8.04
C ALA A 116 11.55 4.12 -7.24
N GLY A 117 12.56 4.97 -7.05
CA GLY A 117 12.42 6.24 -6.34
C GLY A 117 11.49 7.26 -7.03
N VAL A 118 11.41 7.25 -8.35
CA VAL A 118 10.45 8.07 -9.10
C VAL A 118 9.04 7.57 -8.89
N LEU A 119 8.83 6.25 -9.02
CA LEU A 119 7.52 5.62 -8.85
C LEU A 119 6.94 5.85 -7.45
N SER A 120 7.76 5.81 -6.41
CA SER A 120 7.29 6.04 -5.02
C SER A 120 6.58 7.38 -4.84
N LYS A 121 6.97 8.40 -5.61
CA LYS A 121 6.36 9.73 -5.54
C LYS A 121 4.92 9.77 -6.05
N GLU A 122 4.54 8.81 -6.89
CA GLU A 122 3.16 8.70 -7.37
C GLU A 122 2.20 8.15 -6.31
N ALA A 123 2.73 7.46 -5.30
CA ALA A 123 1.97 6.97 -4.16
C ALA A 123 1.94 7.95 -2.96
N LEU A 124 2.42 9.18 -3.14
CA LEU A 124 2.30 10.20 -2.10
C LEU A 124 0.84 10.61 -1.90
N TRP A 125 0.48 10.90 -0.66
CA TRP A 125 -0.86 11.37 -0.31
C TRP A 125 -1.31 12.57 -1.11
N SER A 126 -0.41 13.48 -1.46
CA SER A 126 -0.72 14.62 -2.32
C SER A 126 -1.22 14.22 -3.72
N ARG A 127 -0.88 13.03 -4.20
CA ARG A 127 -1.36 12.47 -5.46
C ARG A 127 -2.61 11.61 -5.28
N LEU A 128 -2.58 10.74 -4.27
CA LEU A 128 -3.71 9.84 -4.01
C LEU A 128 -4.95 10.61 -3.53
N PHE A 129 -4.76 11.77 -2.89
CA PHE A 129 -5.84 12.59 -2.37
C PHE A 129 -6.72 13.19 -3.47
N GLU A 130 -6.18 13.43 -4.66
CA GLU A 130 -6.95 13.89 -5.82
C GLU A 130 -8.13 12.93 -6.13
N ALA A 131 -7.88 11.62 -6.07
CA ALA A 131 -8.94 10.61 -6.25
C ALA A 131 -9.96 10.60 -5.10
N TYR A 132 -9.55 10.95 -3.89
CA TYR A 132 -10.48 11.11 -2.76
C TYR A 132 -11.38 12.33 -2.96
N GLU A 133 -10.85 13.46 -3.43
CA GLU A 133 -11.64 14.65 -3.72
C GLU A 133 -12.70 14.39 -4.78
N GLU A 134 -12.36 13.68 -5.86
CA GLU A 134 -13.30 13.25 -6.88
C GLU A 134 -14.40 12.32 -6.30
N ALA A 135 -13.99 11.36 -5.47
CA ALA A 135 -14.94 10.45 -4.82
C ALA A 135 -15.87 11.18 -3.85
N TYR A 136 -15.37 12.18 -3.12
CA TYR A 136 -16.19 13.00 -2.23
C TYR A 136 -17.16 13.89 -3.01
N ALA A 137 -16.74 14.52 -4.11
CA ALA A 137 -17.61 15.29 -4.97
C ALA A 137 -18.77 14.41 -5.51
N LEU A 138 -18.44 13.24 -6.05
CA LEU A 138 -19.45 12.28 -6.53
C LEU A 138 -20.39 11.80 -5.40
N ALA A 139 -19.86 11.56 -4.20
CA ALA A 139 -20.66 11.16 -3.06
C ALA A 139 -21.63 12.25 -2.61
N LEU A 140 -21.22 13.51 -2.64
CA LEU A 140 -22.07 14.67 -2.32
C LEU A 140 -23.17 14.85 -3.36
N ASP A 141 -22.85 14.81 -4.66
CA ASP A 141 -23.83 14.88 -5.74
C ASP A 141 -24.89 13.77 -5.62
N ASN A 142 -24.45 12.55 -5.32
CA ASN A 142 -25.36 11.42 -5.10
C ASN A 142 -26.18 11.57 -3.80
N ALA A 143 -25.63 12.24 -2.77
CA ALA A 143 -26.36 12.52 -1.54
C ALA A 143 -27.52 13.50 -1.79
N ASP A 144 -27.30 14.56 -2.56
CA ASP A 144 -28.33 15.53 -2.93
C ASP A 144 -29.47 14.89 -3.73
N VAL A 145 -29.13 14.02 -4.70
CA VAL A 145 -30.13 13.24 -5.46
C VAL A 145 -30.95 12.34 -4.52
N ARG A 146 -30.30 11.63 -3.59
CA ARG A 146 -30.97 10.76 -2.62
C ARG A 146 -31.84 11.56 -1.65
N MET A 147 -31.34 12.69 -1.15
CA MET A 147 -32.09 13.55 -0.25
C MET A 147 -33.37 14.11 -0.93
N ASN A 148 -33.28 14.55 -2.17
CA ASN A 148 -34.45 15.01 -2.95
C ASN A 148 -35.46 13.88 -3.16
N HIS A 149 -35.00 12.66 -3.45
CA HIS A 149 -35.86 11.48 -3.60
C HIS A 149 -36.55 11.10 -2.28
N VAL A 150 -35.80 11.11 -1.16
CA VAL A 150 -36.35 10.82 0.17
C VAL A 150 -37.33 11.91 0.57
N ALA A 151 -37.01 13.17 0.38
CA ALA A 151 -37.90 14.29 0.72
C ALA A 151 -39.21 14.26 -0.08
N SER A 152 -39.16 13.87 -1.36
CA SER A 152 -40.36 13.76 -2.21
C SER A 152 -41.26 12.57 -1.86
N ASN A 153 -40.72 11.53 -1.23
CA ASN A 153 -41.44 10.29 -0.87
C ASN A 153 -41.65 10.10 0.63
N ALA A 154 -41.08 10.97 1.47
CA ALA A 154 -41.21 10.83 2.92
C ALA A 154 -42.56 11.35 3.42
N THR A 155 -43.28 10.51 4.16
CA THR A 155 -44.40 10.97 5.00
C THR A 155 -43.80 11.84 6.11
N PRO A 156 -44.30 13.09 6.33
CA PRO A 156 -43.80 13.92 7.42
C PRO A 156 -43.86 13.21 8.75
N LEU A 157 -42.75 13.19 9.46
CA LEU A 157 -42.73 12.65 10.83
C LEU A 157 -43.56 13.54 11.75
N PRO A 158 -44.34 12.95 12.69
CA PRO A 158 -45.04 13.73 13.71
C PRO A 158 -44.06 14.66 14.47
N GLU A 159 -44.43 15.90 14.77
CA GLU A 159 -43.56 16.89 15.44
C GLU A 159 -42.87 16.38 16.71
N GLN A 160 -43.53 15.48 17.44
CA GLN A 160 -42.95 14.85 18.64
C GLN A 160 -41.76 13.92 18.30
N GLN A 161 -41.82 13.22 17.20
CA GLN A 161 -40.71 12.36 16.75
C GLN A 161 -39.53 13.20 16.23
N VAL A 162 -39.78 14.28 15.53
CA VAL A 162 -38.75 15.24 15.10
C VAL A 162 -37.98 15.80 16.29
N LYS A 163 -38.67 16.16 17.36
CA LYS A 163 -38.05 16.67 18.60
C LYS A 163 -37.16 15.60 19.28
N LEU A 164 -37.59 14.35 19.30
CA LEU A 164 -36.83 13.25 19.89
C LEU A 164 -35.57 12.98 19.07
N VAL A 165 -35.64 12.96 17.75
CA VAL A 165 -34.46 12.79 16.86
C VAL A 165 -33.49 13.96 17.03
N HIS A 166 -33.95 15.19 17.10
CA HIS A 166 -33.09 16.36 17.35
C HIS A 166 -32.41 16.35 18.72
N GLN A 167 -33.07 15.76 19.75
CA GLN A 167 -32.46 15.58 21.07
C GLN A 167 -31.40 14.49 21.06
N ALA A 168 -31.66 13.37 20.36
CA ALA A 168 -30.73 12.24 20.25
C ALA A 168 -29.48 12.56 19.40
N LEU A 169 -29.63 13.45 18.42
CA LEU A 169 -28.53 13.88 17.52
C LEU A 169 -27.73 15.07 18.06
N ARG A 170 -28.07 15.63 19.24
CA ARG A 170 -27.17 16.62 19.86
C ARG A 170 -25.89 15.93 20.31
N PRO A 171 -24.71 16.31 19.75
CA PRO A 171 -23.46 15.77 20.23
C PRO A 171 -23.29 16.19 21.70
N GLU A 172 -23.19 15.24 22.62
CA GLU A 172 -22.68 15.50 23.96
C GLU A 172 -21.29 16.10 23.80
N ARG A 173 -21.09 17.29 24.35
CA ARG A 173 -19.75 17.91 24.34
C ARG A 173 -18.81 16.99 25.13
N PRO A 174 -17.73 16.50 24.52
CA PRO A 174 -16.77 15.66 25.23
C PRO A 174 -16.21 16.44 26.43
N GLU A 175 -16.16 15.81 27.60
CA GLU A 175 -15.71 16.45 28.86
C GLU A 175 -14.24 16.91 28.85
N TRP A 176 -13.47 16.55 27.85
CA TRP A 176 -12.05 16.93 27.71
C TRP A 176 -11.81 18.39 27.27
N ASN A 177 -12.86 19.18 27.08
CA ASN A 177 -12.78 20.61 26.73
C ASN A 177 -13.15 21.55 27.90
N ARG A 178 -12.89 21.14 29.14
CA ARG A 178 -12.97 21.99 30.32
C ARG A 178 -11.59 22.36 30.85
#